data_d673d8440d4bf11c8f61efd6e7c05f83
#
_entry.id   d673d8440d4bf11c8f61efd6e7c05f83
#
_cell.length_a   1.000
_cell.length_b   1.000
_cell.length_c   1.000
_cell.angle_alpha   90.00
_cell.angle_beta   90.00
_cell.angle_gamma   90.00
#
_symmetry.space_group_name_H-M   'P 1'
#
loop_
_entity.id
_entity.type
_entity.pdbx_description
1 polymer ?
#
loop_
_entity_poly.entity_id
_entity_poly.type
_entity_poly.pdbx_seq_one_letter_code
_entity_poly.pdbx_strand_id
1 'polypeptide(L)'
;AAQDEREIAAGVAALRAERGVTPGLAVILVGENPASVSYVTAKEKAAREAGMYSREIRLPAAATESEVLAQVRALDEDPAIHGILVQLPLPKGISEKKVIDAIAPEKDVDGFTPVNVGKMLIGDECFLPCTPHGILKLIETAGMDVSGKHAVVIGRSNIVGKPVAALLARKGAHANATVTLCHTGTPDIAAYTRTADVVVVA
;
A
#
# COMPACT_ATOMS: atom_id res chain seq x y z
N ALA A 1 -0.62 15.92 1.19
CA ALA A 1 -1.03 15.62 -0.19
C ALA A 1 -0.32 16.53 -1.19
N ALA A 2 -0.71 17.83 -1.32
CA ALA A 2 -0.12 18.72 -2.35
C ALA A 2 1.39 19.00 -2.19
N GLN A 3 1.94 18.89 -1.00
CA GLN A 3 3.39 19.01 -0.75
C GLN A 3 4.09 17.72 -1.19
N ASP A 4 3.57 16.57 -0.81
CA ASP A 4 4.14 15.27 -1.17
C ASP A 4 4.14 15.08 -2.70
N GLU A 5 3.06 15.49 -3.38
CA GLU A 5 2.97 15.45 -4.85
C GLU A 5 4.08 16.27 -5.52
N ARG A 6 4.37 17.46 -5.00
CA ARG A 6 5.48 18.30 -5.51
C ARG A 6 6.85 17.69 -5.24
N GLU A 7 7.06 17.09 -4.09
CA GLU A 7 8.31 16.41 -3.75
C GLU A 7 8.54 15.20 -4.66
N ILE A 8 7.50 14.40 -4.90
CA ILE A 8 7.55 13.27 -5.83
C ILE A 8 7.88 13.75 -7.25
N ALA A 9 7.17 14.77 -7.74
CA ALA A 9 7.42 15.32 -9.08
C ALA A 9 8.86 15.85 -9.24
N ALA A 10 9.40 16.52 -8.23
CA ALA A 10 10.79 16.96 -8.21
C ALA A 10 11.77 15.78 -8.23
N GLY A 11 11.50 14.72 -7.45
CA GLY A 11 12.31 13.49 -7.45
C GLY A 11 12.31 12.77 -8.81
N VAL A 12 11.14 12.68 -9.46
CA VAL A 12 11.02 12.12 -10.82
C VAL A 12 11.80 12.93 -11.83
N ALA A 13 11.73 14.26 -11.76
CA ALA A 13 12.49 15.15 -12.64
C ALA A 13 14.01 14.98 -12.45
N ALA A 14 14.47 14.88 -11.20
CA ALA A 14 15.88 14.64 -10.88
C ALA A 14 16.37 13.30 -11.42
N LEU A 15 15.64 12.20 -11.20
CA LEU A 15 15.97 10.88 -11.73
C LEU A 15 16.08 10.89 -13.25
N ARG A 16 15.17 11.57 -13.91
CA ARG A 16 15.17 11.71 -15.37
C ARG A 16 16.37 12.49 -15.87
N ALA A 17 16.73 13.59 -15.18
CA ALA A 17 17.88 14.43 -15.56
C ALA A 17 19.22 13.74 -15.30
N GLU A 18 19.36 13.07 -14.15
CA GLU A 18 20.63 12.52 -13.69
C GLU A 18 20.92 11.13 -14.26
N ARG A 19 19.87 10.30 -14.42
CA ARG A 19 19.99 8.88 -14.79
C ARG A 19 19.31 8.50 -16.08
N GLY A 20 18.55 9.42 -16.71
CA GLY A 20 17.74 9.12 -17.89
C GLY A 20 16.57 8.17 -17.63
N VAL A 21 16.23 7.92 -16.34
CA VAL A 21 15.18 6.98 -15.94
C VAL A 21 13.89 7.73 -15.65
N THR A 22 12.80 7.32 -16.29
CA THR A 22 11.44 7.73 -15.92
C THR A 22 10.79 6.59 -15.15
N PRO A 23 10.44 6.76 -13.85
CA PRO A 23 9.74 5.73 -13.10
C PRO A 23 8.46 5.30 -13.78
N GLY A 24 8.24 4.00 -13.92
CA GLY A 24 7.05 3.42 -14.54
C GLY A 24 6.19 2.68 -13.54
N LEU A 25 4.91 3.04 -13.46
CA LEU A 25 3.90 2.40 -12.63
C LEU A 25 2.88 1.70 -13.51
N ALA A 26 2.68 0.39 -13.29
CA ALA A 26 1.61 -0.36 -13.91
C ALA A 26 0.49 -0.64 -12.90
N VAL A 27 -0.75 -0.48 -13.33
CA VAL A 27 -1.94 -0.78 -12.54
C VAL A 27 -2.78 -1.80 -13.29
N ILE A 28 -3.09 -2.92 -12.64
CA ILE A 28 -4.03 -3.94 -13.17
C ILE A 28 -5.38 -3.74 -12.48
N LEU A 29 -6.42 -3.55 -13.27
CA LEU A 29 -7.82 -3.48 -12.85
C LEU A 29 -8.59 -4.64 -13.47
N VAL A 30 -9.28 -5.44 -12.66
CA VAL A 30 -10.10 -6.55 -13.12
C VAL A 30 -11.56 -6.27 -12.81
N GLY A 31 -12.40 -6.21 -13.84
CA GLY A 31 -13.80 -5.84 -13.73
C GLY A 31 -14.03 -4.32 -13.68
N GLU A 32 -15.27 -3.94 -13.38
CA GLU A 32 -15.75 -2.56 -13.47
C GLU A 32 -16.36 -2.06 -12.15
N ASN A 33 -15.81 -2.50 -11.01
CA ASN A 33 -16.27 -1.96 -9.72
C ASN A 33 -16.08 -0.44 -9.70
N PRO A 34 -17.14 0.37 -9.49
CA PRO A 34 -17.06 1.83 -9.62
C PRO A 34 -16.03 2.47 -8.67
N ALA A 35 -15.89 1.95 -7.45
CA ALA A 35 -14.90 2.43 -6.50
C ALA A 35 -13.48 2.14 -7.00
N SER A 36 -13.22 0.91 -7.46
CA SER A 36 -11.92 0.51 -8.02
C SER A 36 -11.56 1.35 -9.25
N VAL A 37 -12.50 1.57 -10.17
CA VAL A 37 -12.31 2.44 -11.35
C VAL A 37 -11.94 3.86 -10.94
N SER A 38 -12.66 4.44 -9.98
CA SER A 38 -12.36 5.78 -9.47
C SER A 38 -10.96 5.89 -8.88
N TYR A 39 -10.56 4.91 -8.05
CA TYR A 39 -9.22 4.87 -7.45
C TYR A 39 -8.11 4.72 -8.50
N VAL A 40 -8.29 3.83 -9.47
CA VAL A 40 -7.30 3.63 -10.54
C VAL A 40 -7.16 4.89 -11.39
N THR A 41 -8.27 5.53 -11.76
CA THR A 41 -8.25 6.79 -12.53
C THR A 41 -7.52 7.90 -11.77
N ALA A 42 -7.75 8.02 -10.45
CA ALA A 42 -7.07 9.01 -9.63
C ALA A 42 -5.56 8.73 -9.53
N LYS A 43 -5.17 7.46 -9.34
CA LYS A 43 -3.75 7.02 -9.29
C LYS A 43 -3.04 7.29 -10.62
N GLU A 44 -3.67 6.95 -11.74
CA GLU A 44 -3.12 7.19 -13.07
C GLU A 44 -2.88 8.69 -13.31
N LYS A 45 -3.88 9.52 -12.99
CA LYS A 45 -3.76 10.97 -13.08
C LYS A 45 -2.60 11.48 -12.23
N ALA A 46 -2.53 11.11 -10.96
CA ALA A 46 -1.46 11.55 -10.05
C ALA A 46 -0.07 11.11 -10.54
N ALA A 47 0.09 9.87 -11.02
CA ALA A 47 1.34 9.39 -11.58
C ALA A 47 1.79 10.20 -12.79
N ARG A 48 0.88 10.50 -13.71
CA ARG A 48 1.17 11.33 -14.89
C ARG A 48 1.52 12.76 -14.52
N GLU A 49 0.79 13.38 -13.58
CA GLU A 49 1.07 14.73 -13.08
C GLU A 49 2.43 14.82 -12.40
N ALA A 50 2.86 13.74 -11.74
CA ALA A 50 4.21 13.61 -11.18
C ALA A 50 5.30 13.36 -12.24
N GLY A 51 4.95 13.20 -13.53
CA GLY A 51 5.91 12.93 -14.60
C GLY A 51 6.33 11.48 -14.76
N MET A 52 5.66 10.54 -14.09
CA MET A 52 5.89 9.11 -14.22
C MET A 52 5.30 8.53 -15.50
N TYR A 53 5.88 7.44 -15.99
CA TYR A 53 5.22 6.59 -16.97
C TYR A 53 4.12 5.79 -16.26
N SER A 54 2.89 5.86 -16.75
CA SER A 54 1.75 5.15 -16.18
C SER A 54 1.13 4.23 -17.24
N ARG A 55 0.98 2.95 -16.89
CA ARG A 55 0.36 1.93 -17.74
C ARG A 55 -0.82 1.28 -17.01
N GLU A 56 -2.01 1.48 -17.51
CA GLU A 56 -3.22 0.82 -17.02
C GLU A 56 -3.52 -0.42 -17.87
N ILE A 57 -3.82 -1.55 -17.19
CA ILE A 57 -4.28 -2.80 -17.80
C ILE A 57 -5.66 -3.10 -17.26
N ARG A 58 -6.66 -3.05 -18.13
CA ARG A 58 -8.05 -3.41 -17.80
C ARG A 58 -8.35 -4.81 -18.31
N LEU A 59 -8.76 -5.68 -17.40
CA LEU A 59 -9.25 -7.01 -17.70
C LEU A 59 -10.75 -7.09 -17.41
N PRO A 60 -11.53 -7.84 -18.20
CA PRO A 60 -12.95 -8.01 -17.97
C PRO A 60 -13.21 -8.74 -16.63
N ALA A 61 -14.40 -8.59 -16.07
CA ALA A 61 -14.78 -9.29 -14.84
C ALA A 61 -14.78 -10.84 -14.99
N ALA A 62 -14.87 -11.32 -16.24
CA ALA A 62 -14.78 -12.74 -16.58
C ALA A 62 -13.35 -13.25 -16.78
N ALA A 63 -12.33 -12.40 -16.58
CA ALA A 63 -10.94 -12.82 -16.70
C ALA A 63 -10.62 -13.95 -15.73
N THR A 64 -9.81 -14.88 -16.19
CA THR A 64 -9.33 -16.02 -15.39
C THR A 64 -8.13 -15.62 -14.52
N GLU A 65 -7.89 -16.37 -13.43
CA GLU A 65 -6.68 -16.23 -12.61
C GLU A 65 -5.40 -16.32 -13.47
N SER A 66 -5.38 -17.24 -14.45
CA SER A 66 -4.23 -17.41 -15.34
C SER A 66 -3.94 -16.19 -16.20
N GLU A 67 -4.97 -15.49 -16.69
CA GLU A 67 -4.81 -14.26 -17.48
C GLU A 67 -4.26 -13.12 -16.60
N VAL A 68 -4.75 -12.97 -15.37
CA VAL A 68 -4.21 -11.98 -14.43
C VAL A 68 -2.75 -12.26 -14.11
N LEU A 69 -2.41 -13.52 -13.78
CA LEU A 69 -1.04 -13.94 -13.52
C LEU A 69 -0.11 -13.76 -14.73
N ALA A 70 -0.61 -13.94 -15.94
CA ALA A 70 0.16 -13.70 -17.16
C ALA A 70 0.49 -12.19 -17.31
N GLN A 71 -0.45 -11.30 -16.97
CA GLN A 71 -0.18 -9.84 -16.98
C GLN A 71 0.85 -9.46 -15.91
N VAL A 72 0.76 -10.00 -14.70
CA VAL A 72 1.74 -9.74 -13.64
C VAL A 72 3.15 -10.13 -14.13
N ARG A 73 3.31 -11.36 -14.65
CA ARG A 73 4.61 -11.82 -15.18
C ARG A 73 5.15 -10.92 -16.30
N ALA A 74 4.30 -10.54 -17.24
CA ALA A 74 4.72 -9.66 -18.33
C ALA A 74 5.19 -8.27 -17.83
N LEU A 75 4.59 -7.77 -16.76
CA LEU A 75 5.00 -6.51 -16.12
C LEU A 75 6.28 -6.66 -15.29
N ASP A 76 6.47 -7.80 -14.63
CA ASP A 76 7.71 -8.10 -13.92
C ASP A 76 8.91 -8.15 -14.87
N GLU A 77 8.72 -8.67 -16.08
CA GLU A 77 9.75 -8.75 -17.11
C GLU A 77 9.96 -7.43 -17.88
N ASP A 78 9.02 -6.49 -17.80
CA ASP A 78 9.11 -5.20 -18.52
C ASP A 78 10.07 -4.24 -17.80
N PRO A 79 11.22 -3.87 -18.43
CA PRO A 79 12.18 -2.97 -17.83
C PRO A 79 11.69 -1.52 -17.71
N ALA A 80 10.61 -1.16 -18.40
CA ALA A 80 10.00 0.18 -18.29
C ALA A 80 9.05 0.28 -17.07
N ILE A 81 8.71 -0.84 -16.44
CA ILE A 81 7.85 -0.91 -15.26
C ILE A 81 8.68 -1.15 -14.02
N HIS A 82 8.63 -0.20 -13.09
CA HIS A 82 9.37 -0.22 -11.83
C HIS A 82 8.47 -0.50 -10.62
N GLY A 83 7.15 -0.37 -10.81
CA GLY A 83 6.15 -0.68 -9.80
C GLY A 83 4.89 -1.29 -10.39
N ILE A 84 4.35 -2.29 -9.72
CA ILE A 84 3.12 -3.00 -10.11
C ILE A 84 2.12 -2.90 -8.97
N LEU A 85 0.90 -2.52 -9.32
CA LEU A 85 -0.24 -2.47 -8.41
C LEU A 85 -1.39 -3.27 -9.02
N VAL A 86 -1.93 -4.20 -8.25
CA VAL A 86 -3.17 -4.91 -8.61
C VAL A 86 -4.30 -4.38 -7.74
N GLN A 87 -5.26 -3.70 -8.37
CA GLN A 87 -6.36 -3.08 -7.63
C GLN A 87 -7.28 -4.13 -7.02
N LEU A 88 -7.32 -4.17 -5.70
CA LEU A 88 -8.23 -5.01 -4.92
C LEU A 88 -9.60 -4.30 -4.69
N PRO A 89 -10.68 -5.05 -4.48
CA PRO A 89 -10.76 -6.52 -4.50
C PRO A 89 -10.79 -7.10 -5.92
N LEU A 90 -10.33 -8.34 -6.06
CA LEU A 90 -10.44 -9.10 -7.31
C LEU A 90 -11.81 -9.80 -7.42
N PRO A 91 -12.31 -10.08 -8.64
CA PRO A 91 -13.51 -10.87 -8.84
C PRO A 91 -13.44 -12.26 -8.18
N LYS A 92 -14.61 -12.80 -7.82
CA LYS A 92 -14.70 -14.16 -7.27
C LYS A 92 -14.10 -15.18 -8.25
N GLY A 93 -13.30 -16.10 -7.71
CA GLY A 93 -12.60 -17.13 -8.50
C GLY A 93 -11.14 -16.81 -8.80
N ILE A 94 -10.69 -15.57 -8.54
CA ILE A 94 -9.28 -15.19 -8.64
C ILE A 94 -8.71 -15.07 -7.22
N SER A 95 -7.65 -15.79 -6.91
CA SER A 95 -6.99 -15.73 -5.60
C SER A 95 -6.13 -14.48 -5.49
N GLU A 96 -6.56 -13.52 -4.69
CA GLU A 96 -5.77 -12.31 -4.38
C GLU A 96 -4.37 -12.69 -3.87
N LYS A 97 -4.29 -13.72 -3.00
CA LYS A 97 -3.03 -14.20 -2.48
C LYS A 97 -2.07 -14.65 -3.58
N LYS A 98 -2.52 -15.48 -4.53
CA LYS A 98 -1.66 -15.96 -5.61
C LYS A 98 -1.20 -14.83 -6.53
N VAL A 99 -2.08 -13.86 -6.77
CA VAL A 99 -1.75 -12.69 -7.60
C VAL A 99 -0.71 -11.80 -6.91
N ILE A 100 -0.88 -11.53 -5.61
CA ILE A 100 0.10 -10.77 -4.81
C ILE A 100 1.43 -11.51 -4.75
N ASP A 101 1.42 -12.81 -4.44
CA ASP A 101 2.64 -13.63 -4.34
C ASP A 101 3.41 -13.74 -5.67
N ALA A 102 2.76 -13.46 -6.80
CA ALA A 102 3.38 -13.50 -8.11
C ALA A 102 4.12 -12.20 -8.49
N ILE A 103 3.89 -11.10 -7.77
CA ILE A 103 4.58 -9.82 -8.02
C ILE A 103 6.00 -9.92 -7.46
N ALA A 104 7.00 -9.50 -8.25
CA ALA A 104 8.36 -9.39 -7.76
C ALA A 104 8.43 -8.38 -6.59
N PRO A 105 9.02 -8.74 -5.43
CA PRO A 105 9.02 -7.89 -4.24
C PRO A 105 9.57 -6.49 -4.46
N GLU A 106 10.52 -6.32 -5.37
CA GLU A 106 11.11 -5.05 -5.77
C GLU A 106 10.19 -4.18 -6.63
N LYS A 107 9.11 -4.75 -7.18
CA LYS A 107 8.08 -4.03 -7.93
C LYS A 107 6.74 -3.95 -7.20
N ASP A 108 6.61 -4.58 -6.03
CA ASP A 108 5.41 -4.58 -5.20
C ASP A 108 5.26 -3.25 -4.46
N VAL A 109 4.72 -2.25 -5.14
CA VAL A 109 4.58 -0.89 -4.57
C VAL A 109 3.49 -0.79 -3.49
N ASP A 110 2.61 -1.78 -3.37
CA ASP A 110 1.65 -1.87 -2.27
C ASP A 110 2.23 -2.53 -1.01
N GLY A 111 3.42 -3.16 -1.11
CA GLY A 111 4.10 -3.81 0.02
C GLY A 111 3.33 -5.00 0.61
N PHE A 112 2.58 -5.73 -0.21
CA PHE A 112 1.72 -6.83 0.24
C PHE A 112 2.36 -8.20 0.11
N THR A 113 3.45 -8.33 -0.65
CA THR A 113 4.16 -9.61 -0.77
C THR A 113 4.71 -10.05 0.58
N PRO A 114 4.75 -11.38 0.86
CA PRO A 114 5.31 -11.89 2.11
C PRO A 114 6.73 -11.40 2.40
N VAL A 115 7.53 -11.15 1.36
CA VAL A 115 8.90 -10.63 1.49
C VAL A 115 8.88 -9.20 2.04
N ASN A 116 8.08 -8.29 1.43
CA ASN A 116 7.98 -6.90 1.89
C ASN A 116 7.33 -6.81 3.27
N VAL A 117 6.30 -7.62 3.55
CA VAL A 117 5.71 -7.71 4.90
C VAL A 117 6.73 -8.18 5.94
N GLY A 118 7.56 -9.17 5.61
CA GLY A 118 8.64 -9.64 6.48
C GLY A 118 9.68 -8.56 6.74
N LYS A 119 10.15 -7.88 5.69
CA LYS A 119 11.10 -6.75 5.78
C LYS A 119 10.52 -5.61 6.63
N MET A 120 9.27 -5.23 6.40
CA MET A 120 8.57 -4.22 7.20
C MET A 120 8.57 -4.56 8.69
N LEU A 121 8.31 -5.83 9.05
CA LEU A 121 8.27 -6.28 10.45
C LEU A 121 9.62 -6.23 11.13
N ILE A 122 10.71 -6.55 10.43
CA ILE A 122 12.07 -6.53 10.99
C ILE A 122 12.77 -5.17 10.83
N GLY A 123 12.16 -4.24 10.09
CA GLY A 123 12.67 -2.88 9.91
C GLY A 123 13.65 -2.71 8.75
N ASP A 124 13.70 -3.67 7.84
CA ASP A 124 14.50 -3.58 6.61
C ASP A 124 13.83 -2.67 5.57
N GLU A 125 14.63 -2.15 4.65
CA GLU A 125 14.13 -1.31 3.55
C GLU A 125 13.22 -2.11 2.62
N CYS A 126 11.99 -1.60 2.44
CA CYS A 126 10.97 -2.20 1.59
C CYS A 126 9.88 -1.19 1.23
N PHE A 127 9.04 -1.54 0.26
CA PHE A 127 7.78 -0.84 0.07
C PHE A 127 6.85 -1.13 1.25
N LEU A 128 6.26 -0.06 1.81
CA LEU A 128 5.27 -0.15 2.88
C LEU A 128 3.86 -0.10 2.30
N PRO A 129 2.90 -0.83 2.91
CA PRO A 129 1.51 -0.72 2.52
C PRO A 129 1.03 0.74 2.52
N CYS A 130 0.46 1.19 1.40
CA CYS A 130 0.16 2.61 1.17
C CYS A 130 -0.79 3.21 2.21
N THR A 131 -1.90 2.53 2.55
CA THR A 131 -2.86 3.02 3.55
C THR A 131 -2.24 3.07 4.95
N PRO A 132 -1.58 2.04 5.47
CA PRO A 132 -0.82 2.09 6.71
C PRO A 132 0.23 3.22 6.75
N HIS A 133 1.01 3.37 5.69
CA HIS A 133 2.00 4.44 5.60
C HIS A 133 1.33 5.83 5.60
N GLY A 134 0.21 5.98 4.90
CA GLY A 134 -0.60 7.20 4.90
C GLY A 134 -1.14 7.57 6.29
N ILE A 135 -1.55 6.58 7.09
CA ILE A 135 -1.98 6.81 8.48
C ILE A 135 -0.82 7.36 9.32
N LEU A 136 0.40 6.79 9.18
CA LEU A 136 1.57 7.34 9.88
C LEU A 136 1.86 8.77 9.44
N LYS A 137 1.76 9.06 8.14
CA LYS A 137 1.94 10.41 7.61
C LYS A 137 0.90 11.41 8.14
N LEU A 138 -0.33 10.98 8.33
CA LEU A 138 -1.36 11.81 8.97
C LEU A 138 -1.02 12.11 10.43
N ILE A 139 -0.57 11.12 11.20
CA ILE A 139 -0.12 11.27 12.59
C ILE A 139 1.05 12.25 12.66
N GLU A 140 2.06 12.07 11.82
CA GLU A 140 3.22 12.96 11.69
C GLU A 140 2.79 14.39 11.36
N THR A 141 1.96 14.57 10.32
CA THR A 141 1.50 15.89 9.88
C THR A 141 0.64 16.61 10.92
N ALA A 142 -0.10 15.84 11.73
CA ALA A 142 -0.86 16.37 12.86
C ALA A 142 0.03 16.79 14.05
N GLY A 143 1.33 16.57 13.98
CA GLY A 143 2.27 16.85 15.07
C GLY A 143 2.08 15.95 16.29
N MET A 144 1.47 14.77 16.11
CA MET A 144 1.22 13.84 17.19
C MET A 144 2.46 12.97 17.46
N ASP A 145 2.94 13.00 18.70
CA ASP A 145 3.92 12.03 19.18
C ASP A 145 3.19 10.82 19.77
N VAL A 146 3.37 9.66 19.16
CA VAL A 146 2.80 8.40 19.60
C VAL A 146 3.76 7.54 20.42
N SER A 147 4.99 8.03 20.66
CA SER A 147 5.98 7.31 21.45
C SER A 147 5.51 7.15 22.90
N GLY A 148 5.52 5.90 23.38
CA GLY A 148 5.02 5.55 24.72
C GLY A 148 3.49 5.62 24.87
N LYS A 149 2.75 5.96 23.82
CA LYS A 149 1.28 6.05 23.83
C LYS A 149 0.65 4.69 23.62
N HIS A 150 -0.61 4.55 24.06
CA HIS A 150 -1.43 3.38 23.80
C HIS A 150 -2.24 3.60 22.52
N ALA A 151 -1.91 2.84 21.48
CA ALA A 151 -2.65 2.82 20.24
C ALA A 151 -3.53 1.56 20.14
N VAL A 152 -4.81 1.74 19.82
CA VAL A 152 -5.74 0.64 19.58
C VAL A 152 -6.08 0.59 18.09
N VAL A 153 -5.78 -0.53 17.46
CA VAL A 153 -6.11 -0.79 16.05
C VAL A 153 -7.28 -1.76 16.00
N ILE A 154 -8.39 -1.34 15.38
CA ILE A 154 -9.57 -2.16 15.19
C ILE A 154 -9.58 -2.69 13.75
N GLY A 155 -9.39 -3.98 13.59
CA GLY A 155 -9.25 -4.67 12.30
C GLY A 155 -7.90 -5.38 12.21
N ARG A 156 -7.89 -6.56 11.55
CA ARG A 156 -6.66 -7.39 11.40
C ARG A 156 -6.43 -7.87 9.98
N SER A 157 -6.82 -7.06 9.01
CA SER A 157 -6.53 -7.35 7.60
C SER A 157 -5.00 -7.37 7.36
N ASN A 158 -4.56 -8.16 6.39
CA ASN A 158 -3.15 -8.20 6.01
C ASN A 158 -2.70 -6.91 5.29
N ILE A 159 -3.65 -6.15 4.76
CA ILE A 159 -3.36 -4.95 3.94
C ILE A 159 -3.42 -3.63 4.74
N VAL A 160 -4.12 -3.60 5.90
CA VAL A 160 -4.23 -2.39 6.72
C VAL A 160 -3.96 -2.68 8.20
N GLY A 161 -4.82 -3.43 8.89
CA GLY A 161 -4.80 -3.52 10.35
C GLY A 161 -3.50 -4.06 10.92
N LYS A 162 -3.02 -5.21 10.44
CA LYS A 162 -1.73 -5.77 10.87
C LYS A 162 -0.54 -4.87 10.52
N PRO A 163 -0.42 -4.35 9.29
CA PRO A 163 0.64 -3.40 8.95
C PRO A 163 0.65 -2.14 9.82
N VAL A 164 -0.50 -1.51 10.06
CA VAL A 164 -0.58 -0.33 10.93
C VAL A 164 -0.09 -0.66 12.34
N ALA A 165 -0.54 -1.78 12.90
CA ALA A 165 -0.11 -2.20 14.24
C ALA A 165 1.41 -2.41 14.31
N ALA A 166 2.00 -3.06 13.31
CA ALA A 166 3.43 -3.28 13.22
C ALA A 166 4.21 -1.96 13.08
N LEU A 167 3.76 -1.08 12.21
CA LEU A 167 4.41 0.21 11.96
C LEU A 167 4.35 1.14 13.16
N LEU A 168 3.25 1.16 13.93
CA LEU A 168 3.15 1.95 15.16
C LEU A 168 4.03 1.39 16.29
N ALA A 169 4.19 0.05 16.35
CA ALA A 169 5.00 -0.60 17.39
C ALA A 169 6.51 -0.59 17.11
N ARG A 170 6.95 -0.35 15.86
CA ARG A 170 8.37 -0.38 15.48
C ARG A 170 9.19 0.70 16.20
N LYS A 171 10.50 0.51 16.29
CA LYS A 171 11.43 1.59 16.70
C LYS A 171 11.50 2.68 15.63
N GLY A 172 11.49 3.92 16.02
CA GLY A 172 11.69 5.04 15.12
C GLY A 172 10.85 6.27 15.45
N ALA A 173 11.05 7.34 14.69
CA ALA A 173 10.24 8.55 14.80
C ALA A 173 8.78 8.24 14.42
N HIS A 174 7.84 8.88 15.10
CA HIS A 174 6.38 8.71 14.90
C HIS A 174 5.90 7.25 15.09
N ALA A 175 6.61 6.48 15.92
CA ALA A 175 6.35 5.08 16.27
C ALA A 175 6.64 4.86 17.76
N ASN A 176 7.10 3.67 18.19
CA ASN A 176 7.32 3.30 19.59
C ASN A 176 6.05 3.30 20.46
N ALA A 177 4.89 3.09 19.86
CA ALA A 177 3.64 2.96 20.59
C ALA A 177 3.48 1.57 21.21
N THR A 178 2.73 1.47 22.31
CA THR A 178 2.17 0.20 22.77
C THR A 178 0.89 -0.07 22.00
N VAL A 179 0.78 -1.18 21.26
CA VAL A 179 -0.33 -1.41 20.35
C VAL A 179 -1.19 -2.57 20.81
N THR A 180 -2.50 -2.32 20.90
CA THR A 180 -3.53 -3.35 21.05
C THR A 180 -4.27 -3.55 19.74
N LEU A 181 -4.30 -4.79 19.23
CA LEU A 181 -5.01 -5.14 18.00
C LEU A 181 -6.35 -5.81 18.35
N CYS A 182 -7.45 -5.10 18.10
CA CYS A 182 -8.82 -5.58 18.30
C CYS A 182 -9.42 -6.09 16.99
N HIS A 183 -10.33 -7.04 17.07
CA HIS A 183 -10.98 -7.64 15.92
C HIS A 183 -12.34 -8.24 16.29
N THR A 184 -13.04 -8.85 15.34
CA THR A 184 -14.37 -9.47 15.54
C THR A 184 -14.45 -10.52 16.65
N GLY A 185 -13.34 -11.09 17.08
CA GLY A 185 -13.27 -12.00 18.23
C GLY A 185 -12.92 -11.31 19.55
N THR A 186 -12.79 -9.98 19.58
CA THR A 186 -12.53 -9.21 20.80
C THR A 186 -13.86 -8.97 21.52
N PRO A 187 -14.07 -9.48 22.77
CA PRO A 187 -15.38 -9.44 23.41
C PRO A 187 -15.89 -8.01 23.69
N ASP A 188 -15.02 -7.13 24.18
CA ASP A 188 -15.35 -5.73 24.51
C ASP A 188 -14.30 -4.78 23.94
N ILE A 189 -14.50 -4.37 22.69
CA ILE A 189 -13.63 -3.40 22.02
C ILE A 189 -13.64 -2.05 22.73
N ALA A 190 -14.78 -1.67 23.33
CA ALA A 190 -14.90 -0.40 24.01
C ALA A 190 -14.02 -0.31 25.28
N ALA A 191 -13.75 -1.42 25.95
CA ALA A 191 -12.82 -1.46 27.08
C ALA A 191 -11.40 -1.02 26.67
N TYR A 192 -10.97 -1.38 25.48
CA TYR A 192 -9.65 -1.01 24.96
C TYR A 192 -9.63 0.44 24.42
N THR A 193 -10.64 0.83 23.65
CA THR A 193 -10.67 2.16 23.04
C THR A 193 -10.82 3.29 24.07
N ARG A 194 -11.49 3.05 25.19
CA ARG A 194 -11.59 4.04 26.28
C ARG A 194 -10.27 4.41 26.93
N THR A 195 -9.28 3.53 26.87
CA THR A 195 -7.94 3.73 27.46
C THR A 195 -6.89 4.10 26.41
N ALA A 196 -7.28 4.22 25.16
CA ALA A 196 -6.38 4.52 24.06
C ALA A 196 -6.12 6.02 23.94
N ASP A 197 -4.87 6.37 23.66
CA ASP A 197 -4.47 7.72 23.22
C ASP A 197 -4.78 7.91 21.73
N VAL A 198 -4.67 6.83 20.94
CA VAL A 198 -4.91 6.82 19.49
C VAL A 198 -5.75 5.61 19.12
N VAL A 199 -6.78 5.81 18.31
CA VAL A 199 -7.61 4.74 17.75
C VAL A 199 -7.54 4.76 16.23
N VAL A 200 -7.20 3.63 15.65
CA VAL A 200 -7.22 3.41 14.20
C VAL A 200 -8.28 2.35 13.88
N VAL A 201 -9.20 2.71 12.98
CA VAL A 201 -10.23 1.78 12.50
C VAL A 201 -9.88 1.37 11.06
N ALA A 202 -9.68 0.05 10.83
CA ALA A 202 -9.15 -0.53 9.60
C ALA A 202 -10.07 -1.65 9.04
#